data_93692206b18099e6a0af25c047db10c4
#
_entry.id   93692206b18099e6a0af25c047db10c4
#
_cell.length_a   1.000
_cell.length_b   1.000
_cell.length_c   1.000
_cell.angle_alpha   90.00
_cell.angle_beta   90.00
_cell.angle_gamma   90.00
#
_symmetry.space_group_name_H-M   'P 1'
#
loop_
_entity.id
_entity.type
_entity.pdbx_description
1 polymer ?
#
loop_
_entity_poly.entity_id
_entity_poly.type
_entity_poly.pdbx_seq_one_letter_code
_entity_poly.pdbx_strand_id
1 'polypeptide(L)'
;MTSLTSHAEHDQQNTVSSFGLRWAALRGMLDSPLINAEDQRSLRDELLRELKSIERAVGGLAARNEYEVAAKLEIIRQSVTDAVGKEQVWLIDLLDSVGQDVTLLSKRYRAAGAGNGAQVQPASAGRAATPGAA
;
A
#
# COMPACT_ATOMS: atom_id res chain seq x y z
N MET A 1 29.31 3.95 -14.30
CA MET A 1 28.05 3.92 -14.92
C MET A 1 27.12 2.98 -14.29
N THR A 2 27.52 1.75 -14.11
CA THR A 2 26.66 0.77 -13.53
C THR A 2 26.27 1.12 -12.10
N SER A 3 27.10 1.86 -11.38
CA SER A 3 26.78 2.17 -10.01
C SER A 3 25.55 3.07 -9.88
N LEU A 4 25.37 3.98 -10.80
CA LEU A 4 24.19 4.84 -10.77
C LEU A 4 22.94 4.06 -11.06
N THR A 5 23.01 3.14 -12.01
CA THR A 5 21.87 2.31 -12.35
C THR A 5 21.53 1.40 -11.18
N SER A 6 22.55 0.86 -10.52
CA SER A 6 22.34 0.01 -9.38
C SER A 6 21.63 0.73 -8.25
N HIS A 7 22.02 1.98 -8.00
CA HIS A 7 21.41 2.76 -6.96
C HIS A 7 19.94 3.01 -7.25
N ALA A 8 19.60 3.36 -8.46
CA ALA A 8 18.22 3.60 -8.84
C ALA A 8 17.39 2.33 -8.69
N GLU A 9 17.94 1.22 -9.13
CA GLU A 9 17.24 -0.05 -9.03
C GLU A 9 17.05 -0.44 -7.57
N HIS A 10 18.08 -0.24 -6.76
CA HIS A 10 18.01 -0.58 -5.35
C HIS A 10 16.95 0.28 -4.64
N ASP A 11 16.89 1.57 -4.94
CA ASP A 11 15.89 2.44 -4.36
C ASP A 11 14.49 2.04 -4.75
N GLN A 12 14.29 1.61 -6.00
CA GLN A 12 12.99 1.14 -6.44
C GLN A 12 12.59 -0.17 -5.79
N GLN A 13 13.56 -1.01 -5.47
CA GLN A 13 13.29 -2.29 -4.83
C GLN A 13 12.93 -2.15 -3.35
N ASN A 14 13.28 -1.03 -2.74
CA ASN A 14 13.05 -0.81 -1.33
C ASN A 14 11.88 0.15 -1.07
N THR A 15 10.80 -0.04 -1.81
CA THR A 15 9.58 0.75 -1.59
C THR A 15 8.50 -0.14 -1.01
N VAL A 16 7.49 0.48 -0.42
CA VAL A 16 6.34 -0.26 0.08
C VAL A 16 5.68 -1.03 -1.04
N SER A 17 5.57 -0.43 -2.23
CA SER A 17 4.96 -1.10 -3.39
C SER A 17 5.72 -2.35 -3.79
N SER A 18 7.03 -2.25 -3.91
CA SER A 18 7.83 -3.41 -4.34
C SER A 18 7.82 -4.51 -3.28
N PHE A 19 7.92 -4.16 -2.01
CA PHE A 19 7.82 -5.15 -0.94
C PHE A 19 6.43 -5.76 -0.88
N GLY A 20 5.39 -4.98 -1.12
CA GLY A 20 4.03 -5.49 -1.16
C GLY A 20 3.83 -6.55 -2.24
N LEU A 21 4.41 -6.31 -3.42
CA LEU A 21 4.33 -7.28 -4.51
C LEU A 21 5.08 -8.57 -4.16
N ARG A 22 6.26 -8.43 -3.58
CA ARG A 22 7.04 -9.60 -3.17
C ARG A 22 6.33 -10.37 -2.07
N TRP A 23 5.74 -9.66 -1.12
CA TRP A 23 4.98 -10.27 -0.04
C TRP A 23 3.81 -11.08 -0.59
N ALA A 24 3.06 -10.51 -1.54
CA ALA A 24 1.94 -11.20 -2.15
C ALA A 24 2.38 -12.45 -2.90
N ALA A 25 3.51 -12.36 -3.61
CA ALA A 25 4.04 -13.51 -4.33
C ALA A 25 4.46 -14.62 -3.37
N LEU A 26 5.11 -14.26 -2.27
CA LEU A 26 5.51 -15.26 -1.26
C LEU A 26 4.30 -15.92 -0.61
N ARG A 27 3.25 -15.13 -0.32
CA ARG A 27 2.01 -15.69 0.22
C ARG A 27 1.39 -16.69 -0.75
N GLY A 28 1.37 -16.34 -2.03
CA GLY A 28 0.86 -17.24 -3.05
C GLY A 28 1.65 -18.54 -3.12
N MET A 29 2.97 -18.46 -3.02
CA MET A 29 3.81 -19.65 -3.01
C MET A 29 3.56 -20.50 -1.77
N LEU A 30 3.44 -19.87 -0.62
CA LEU A 30 3.20 -20.59 0.63
C LEU A 30 1.83 -21.25 0.68
N ASP A 31 0.88 -20.77 -0.07
CA ASP A 31 -0.45 -21.38 -0.17
C ASP A 31 -0.47 -22.55 -1.12
N SER A 32 0.59 -22.76 -1.88
CA SER A 32 0.65 -23.86 -2.84
C SER A 32 0.78 -25.21 -2.11
N PRO A 33 0.01 -26.23 -2.52
CA PRO A 33 0.15 -27.55 -1.92
C PRO A 33 1.53 -28.15 -2.12
N LEU A 34 2.23 -27.75 -3.18
CA LEU A 34 3.57 -28.28 -3.46
C LEU A 34 4.58 -27.84 -2.38
N ILE A 35 4.46 -26.61 -1.93
CA ILE A 35 5.35 -26.07 -0.90
C ILE A 35 5.03 -26.67 0.46
N ASN A 36 3.79 -27.09 0.67
CA ASN A 36 3.37 -27.66 1.96
C ASN A 36 3.68 -29.14 2.06
N ALA A 37 4.23 -29.74 1.02
CA ALA A 37 4.67 -31.13 1.07
C ALA A 37 5.85 -31.28 2.04
N GLU A 38 5.96 -32.45 2.65
CA GLU A 38 7.00 -32.67 3.67
C GLU A 38 8.42 -32.49 3.16
N ASP A 39 8.67 -32.91 1.93
CA ASP A 39 10.00 -32.79 1.34
C ASP A 39 10.36 -31.34 1.00
N GLN A 40 9.44 -30.40 1.10
CA GLN A 40 9.68 -28.99 0.84
C GLN A 40 9.78 -28.15 2.10
N ARG A 41 9.91 -28.77 3.24
CA ARG A 41 9.93 -28.04 4.52
C ARG A 41 11.03 -26.99 4.57
N SER A 42 12.21 -27.32 4.08
CA SER A 42 13.33 -26.39 4.10
C SER A 42 13.04 -25.15 3.28
N LEU A 43 12.48 -25.32 2.09
CA LEU A 43 12.10 -24.21 1.23
C LEU A 43 10.99 -23.39 1.88
N ARG A 44 10.02 -24.06 2.46
CA ARG A 44 8.93 -23.37 3.14
C ARG A 44 9.44 -22.50 4.27
N ASP A 45 10.38 -22.99 5.05
CA ASP A 45 10.97 -22.24 6.16
C ASP A 45 11.71 -21.00 5.66
N GLU A 46 12.38 -21.14 4.51
CA GLU A 46 13.07 -20.02 3.90
C GLU A 46 12.09 -18.96 3.45
N LEU A 47 11.02 -19.37 2.79
CA LEU A 47 9.99 -18.44 2.32
C LEU A 47 9.33 -17.72 3.49
N LEU A 48 9.09 -18.43 4.59
CA LEU A 48 8.51 -17.81 5.78
C LEU A 48 9.45 -16.77 6.39
N ARG A 49 10.75 -17.06 6.40
CA ARG A 49 11.74 -16.09 6.92
C ARG A 49 11.75 -14.84 6.05
N GLU A 50 11.71 -15.02 4.73
CA GLU A 50 11.71 -13.89 3.82
C GLU A 50 10.43 -13.08 3.98
N LEU A 51 9.29 -13.75 4.13
CA LEU A 51 8.01 -13.09 4.36
C LEU A 51 8.08 -12.19 5.60
N LYS A 52 8.58 -12.73 6.69
CA LYS A 52 8.69 -11.97 7.93
C LYS A 52 9.67 -10.81 7.83
N SER A 53 10.73 -10.99 7.06
CA SER A 53 11.69 -9.93 6.80
C SER A 53 11.03 -8.77 6.07
N ILE A 54 10.20 -9.08 5.07
CA ILE A 54 9.48 -8.06 4.33
C ILE A 54 8.48 -7.33 5.23
N GLU A 55 7.77 -8.06 6.08
CA GLU A 55 6.81 -7.46 7.00
C GLU A 55 7.47 -6.44 7.92
N ARG A 56 8.66 -6.75 8.39
CA ARG A 56 9.41 -5.82 9.22
C ARG A 56 9.91 -4.63 8.42
N ALA A 57 10.41 -4.87 7.21
CA ALA A 57 10.93 -3.81 6.37
C ALA A 57 9.86 -2.79 6.02
N VAL A 58 8.67 -3.29 5.69
CA VAL A 58 7.55 -2.41 5.34
C VAL A 58 7.16 -1.51 6.51
N GLY A 59 7.26 -2.03 7.74
CA GLY A 59 6.95 -1.24 8.92
C GLY A 59 7.87 -0.05 9.10
N GLY A 60 9.08 -0.12 8.57
CA GLY A 60 10.03 1.00 8.65
C GLY A 60 10.01 1.96 7.49
N LEU A 61 9.14 1.73 6.50
CA LEU A 61 9.06 2.58 5.32
C LEU A 61 7.79 3.43 5.37
N ALA A 62 7.91 4.68 4.97
CA ALA A 62 6.75 5.54 4.86
C ALA A 62 6.00 5.24 3.57
N ALA A 63 4.68 5.24 3.64
CA ALA A 63 3.87 5.13 2.45
C ALA A 63 3.88 6.46 1.71
N ARG A 64 4.12 6.43 0.42
CA ARG A 64 4.24 7.64 -0.40
C ARG A 64 2.91 8.05 -1.02
N ASN A 65 1.95 7.17 -1.03
CA ASN A 65 0.64 7.42 -1.62
C ASN A 65 -0.38 6.46 -1.02
N GLU A 66 -1.64 6.63 -1.41
CA GLU A 66 -2.72 5.82 -0.88
C GLU A 66 -2.62 4.36 -1.27
N TYR A 67 -2.00 4.06 -2.38
CA TYR A 67 -1.82 2.66 -2.80
C TYR A 67 -0.85 1.95 -1.88
N GLU A 68 0.16 2.68 -1.40
CA GLU A 68 1.11 2.09 -0.47
C GLU A 68 0.52 1.93 0.93
N VAL A 69 -0.37 2.83 1.33
CA VAL A 69 -1.12 2.64 2.57
C VAL A 69 -2.01 1.41 2.45
N ALA A 70 -2.67 1.25 1.31
CA ALA A 70 -3.51 0.07 1.07
C ALA A 70 -2.69 -1.21 1.09
N ALA A 71 -1.47 -1.18 0.57
CA ALA A 71 -0.58 -2.34 0.61
C ALA A 71 -0.23 -2.72 2.04
N LYS A 72 0.07 -1.74 2.89
CA LYS A 72 0.34 -2.00 4.30
C LYS A 72 -0.88 -2.60 4.98
N LEU A 73 -2.06 -2.05 4.69
CA LEU A 73 -3.31 -2.55 5.28
C LEU A 73 -3.59 -3.97 4.83
N GLU A 74 -3.26 -4.31 3.60
CA GLU A 74 -3.47 -5.67 3.11
C GLU A 74 -2.58 -6.66 3.85
N ILE A 75 -1.34 -6.29 4.10
CA ILE A 75 -0.43 -7.13 4.89
C ILE A 75 -0.99 -7.34 6.29
N ILE A 76 -1.46 -6.27 6.93
CA ILE A 76 -2.06 -6.37 8.25
C ILE A 76 -3.31 -7.25 8.21
N ARG A 77 -4.15 -7.04 7.21
CA ARG A 77 -5.39 -7.79 7.06
C ARG A 77 -5.14 -9.29 6.97
N GLN A 78 -4.18 -9.68 6.14
CA GLN A 78 -3.85 -11.08 5.96
C GLN A 78 -3.29 -11.67 7.26
N SER A 79 -2.41 -10.94 7.91
CA SER A 79 -1.80 -11.41 9.16
C SER A 79 -2.85 -11.57 10.27
N VAL A 80 -3.77 -10.62 10.36
CA VAL A 80 -4.85 -10.69 11.35
C VAL A 80 -5.79 -11.84 11.02
N THR A 81 -6.12 -12.03 9.73
CA THR A 81 -6.99 -13.12 9.29
C THR A 81 -6.41 -14.47 9.70
N ASP A 82 -5.09 -14.63 9.57
CA ASP A 82 -4.43 -15.87 9.93
C ASP A 82 -4.39 -16.11 11.44
N ALA A 83 -4.37 -15.05 12.21
CA ALA A 83 -4.15 -15.12 13.65
C ALA A 83 -5.44 -15.16 14.49
N VAL A 84 -6.54 -14.63 13.96
CA VAL A 84 -7.76 -14.51 14.77
C VAL A 84 -8.78 -15.57 14.42
N GLY A 85 -9.62 -15.87 15.38
CA GLY A 85 -10.69 -16.82 15.18
C GLY A 85 -11.94 -16.17 14.59
N LYS A 86 -12.95 -16.98 14.42
CA LYS A 86 -14.19 -16.54 13.79
C LYS A 86 -14.92 -15.47 14.61
N GLU A 87 -14.70 -15.46 15.90
CA GLU A 87 -15.35 -14.47 16.77
C GLU A 87 -14.82 -13.06 16.53
N GLN A 88 -13.67 -12.95 15.88
CA GLN A 88 -13.04 -11.66 15.67
C GLN A 88 -13.06 -11.22 14.20
N VAL A 89 -14.02 -11.72 13.46
CA VAL A 89 -14.21 -11.31 12.05
C VAL A 89 -14.45 -9.80 11.96
N TRP A 90 -15.00 -9.21 13.01
CA TRP A 90 -15.22 -7.76 13.01
C TRP A 90 -13.93 -6.97 12.86
N LEU A 91 -12.79 -7.51 13.29
CA LEU A 91 -11.50 -6.84 13.07
C LEU A 91 -11.15 -6.76 11.59
N ILE A 92 -11.42 -7.84 10.87
CA ILE A 92 -11.18 -7.88 9.42
C ILE A 92 -12.10 -6.88 8.73
N ASP A 93 -13.36 -6.86 9.12
CA ASP A 93 -14.33 -5.93 8.54
C ASP A 93 -13.92 -4.48 8.82
N LEU A 94 -13.41 -4.21 10.00
CA LEU A 94 -12.96 -2.88 10.36
C LEU A 94 -11.73 -2.48 9.55
N LEU A 95 -10.79 -3.40 9.35
CA LEU A 95 -9.63 -3.13 8.51
C LEU A 95 -10.03 -2.84 7.08
N ASP A 96 -10.98 -3.60 6.54
CA ASP A 96 -11.48 -3.37 5.19
C ASP A 96 -12.14 -1.99 5.10
N SER A 97 -12.88 -1.62 6.12
CA SER A 97 -13.54 -0.32 6.19
C SER A 97 -12.53 0.81 6.20
N VAL A 98 -11.47 0.68 7.00
CA VAL A 98 -10.40 1.69 7.04
C VAL A 98 -9.72 1.82 5.68
N GLY A 99 -9.47 0.69 5.03
CA GLY A 99 -8.87 0.70 3.70
C GLY A 99 -9.73 1.43 2.68
N GLN A 100 -11.02 1.21 2.73
CA GLN A 100 -11.96 1.91 1.85
C GLN A 100 -11.98 3.39 2.17
N ASP A 101 -11.98 3.75 3.44
CA ASP A 101 -11.97 5.15 3.85
C ASP A 101 -10.73 5.87 3.35
N VAL A 102 -9.58 5.25 3.48
CA VAL A 102 -8.32 5.84 3.01
C VAL A 102 -8.41 6.11 1.50
N THR A 103 -8.91 5.13 0.75
CA THR A 103 -9.03 5.27 -0.70
C THR A 103 -9.98 6.40 -1.07
N LEU A 104 -11.12 6.47 -0.39
CA LEU A 104 -12.11 7.49 -0.66
C LEU A 104 -11.61 8.88 -0.29
N LEU A 105 -10.96 9.01 0.86
CA LEU A 105 -10.41 10.29 1.29
C LEU A 105 -9.32 10.77 0.34
N SER A 106 -8.48 9.86 -0.13
CA SER A 106 -7.45 10.22 -1.08
C SER A 106 -8.03 10.72 -2.38
N LYS A 107 -9.09 10.07 -2.86
CA LYS A 107 -9.75 10.50 -4.08
C LYS A 107 -10.40 11.86 -3.91
N ARG A 108 -11.05 12.08 -2.79
CA ARG A 108 -11.67 13.37 -2.50
C ARG A 108 -10.62 14.47 -2.40
N TYR A 109 -9.53 14.18 -1.73
CA TYR A 109 -8.47 15.15 -1.55
C TYR A 109 -7.88 15.55 -2.90
N ARG A 110 -7.66 14.60 -3.79
CA ARG A 110 -7.15 14.91 -5.11
C ARG A 110 -8.13 15.72 -5.91
N ALA A 111 -9.40 15.34 -5.89
CA ALA A 111 -10.42 16.05 -6.62
C ALA A 111 -10.58 17.48 -6.11
N ALA A 112 -10.57 17.63 -4.79
CA ALA A 112 -10.68 18.97 -4.19
C ALA A 112 -9.45 19.82 -4.52
N GLY A 113 -8.27 19.22 -4.45
CA GLY A 113 -7.07 19.92 -4.81
C GLY A 113 -7.04 20.37 -6.25
N ALA A 114 -7.46 19.51 -7.14
CA ALA A 114 -7.53 19.85 -8.55
C ALA A 114 -8.59 20.92 -8.78
N GLY A 115 -9.74 20.76 -8.15
CA GLY A 115 -10.80 21.73 -8.30
C GLY A 115 -10.42 23.07 -7.71
N ASN A 116 -9.81 23.07 -6.56
CA ASN A 116 -9.38 24.32 -5.95
C ASN A 116 -8.30 25.00 -6.78
N GLY A 117 -7.43 24.25 -7.34
CA GLY A 117 -6.43 24.82 -8.22
C GLY A 117 -7.05 25.49 -9.41
N ALA A 118 -8.00 24.84 -10.00
CA ALA A 118 -8.69 25.40 -11.14
C ALA A 118 -9.47 26.63 -10.74
N GLN A 119 -10.05 26.61 -9.59
CA GLN A 119 -10.84 27.73 -9.17
C GLN A 119 -9.99 28.93 -8.78
N VAL A 120 -8.92 28.68 -8.12
CA VAL A 120 -8.12 29.77 -7.65
C VAL A 120 -7.72 30.70 -8.75
N GLN A 121 -7.34 30.18 -9.85
CA GLN A 121 -6.92 31.02 -10.93
C GLN A 121 -8.02 31.84 -11.52
N PRO A 122 -9.07 31.27 -11.94
CA PRO A 122 -10.11 32.05 -12.54
C PRO A 122 -10.80 32.90 -11.50
N ALA A 123 -10.89 32.43 -10.34
CA ALA A 123 -11.59 33.18 -9.36
C ALA A 123 -10.94 34.47 -9.11
N SER A 124 -9.72 34.44 -8.86
CA SER A 124 -9.08 35.67 -8.58
C SER A 124 -9.23 36.59 -9.72
N ALA A 125 -9.16 36.06 -10.86
CA ALA A 125 -9.22 36.95 -11.96
C ALA A 125 -10.64 37.35 -12.11
N GLY A 126 -11.45 36.45 -12.08
CA GLY A 126 -12.72 36.77 -12.46
C GLY A 126 -13.34 37.72 -11.57
N ARG A 127 -13.16 37.55 -10.34
CA ARG A 127 -13.79 38.28 -9.60
C ARG A 127 -13.55 39.50 -9.65
N ALA A 128 -12.56 39.55 -9.61
CA ALA A 128 -12.16 40.81 -9.54
C ALA A 128 -12.83 41.46 -10.55
N ALA A 129 -12.75 40.89 -11.40
CA ALA A 129 -13.17 41.59 -12.43
C ALA A 129 -14.50 41.86 -12.26
N THR A 130 -14.86 41.15 -11.93
CA THR A 130 -15.98 41.37 -11.99
C THR A 130 -16.57 42.40 -11.64
N PRO A 131 -16.45 42.54 -11.12
CA PRO A 131 -17.13 43.34 -10.75
C PRO A 131 -17.08 44.46 -11.08
N GLY A 132 -16.36 44.51 -10.97
CA GLY A 132 -16.10 45.61 -11.06
C GLY A 132 -16.92 46.27 -11.69
N ALA A 133 -16.81 45.75 -12.09
CA ALA A 133 -17.35 46.21 -12.83
C ALA A 133 -18.32 46.92 -12.68
N ALA A 134 -18.74 46.71 -12.49
CA ALA A 134 -19.67 47.41 -12.28
C ALA A 134 -19.65 48.49 -12.51
#